data_b5db837dbc891b45065d3f86ce82cae6
#
_entry.id   b5db837dbc891b45065d3f86ce82cae6
#
_cell.length_a   1.000
_cell.length_b   1.000
_cell.length_c   1.000
_cell.angle_alpha   90.00
_cell.angle_beta   90.00
_cell.angle_gamma   90.00
#
_symmetry.space_group_name_H-M   'P 1'
#
loop_
_entity.id
_entity.type
_entity.pdbx_description
1 polymer ?
#
loop_
_entity_poly.entity_id
_entity_poly.type
_entity_poly.pdbx_seq_one_letter_code
_entity_poly.pdbx_strand_id
1 'polypeptide(L)'
;EDAWRVLVKAAAGGGGKGMHIAHDQAQLEQALETAAREARSAFGDDTLLIEKYVATGRHIEVQVFGDVHGNVVHLFERDCSVQRRHQKVIEEAPAAGLSDAARATVLEAAIALCREVGYTNAGTVEFLVDGDDAWFLEMNTRLQVEHPVTEEITGFDLVEWQVRVAAGEALPATQDAITCTGHAIEVRVYSEDPYREFLPQTGVVRELVWPSAGVRIESGITVGTA
;
A
#
# COMPACT_ATOMS: atom_id res chain seq x y z
N GLU A 1 21.32 14.86 16.26
CA GLU A 1 20.32 15.56 17.13
C GLU A 1 18.86 15.14 16.86
N ASP A 2 18.60 14.02 16.18
CA ASP A 2 17.23 13.52 15.90
C ASP A 2 16.81 12.39 16.84
N ALA A 3 17.07 12.56 18.12
CA ALA A 3 17.14 11.44 19.04
C ALA A 3 15.80 10.91 19.55
N TRP A 4 14.66 11.58 19.34
CA TRP A 4 13.45 11.09 20.01
C TRP A 4 12.16 11.47 19.29
N ARG A 5 11.83 10.69 18.24
CA ARG A 5 10.53 10.76 17.60
C ARG A 5 9.89 9.40 17.62
N VAL A 6 8.71 9.31 18.18
CA VAL A 6 7.93 8.07 18.21
C VAL A 6 6.55 8.30 17.59
N LEU A 7 6.02 7.25 17.00
CA LEU A 7 4.67 7.16 16.50
C LEU A 7 3.84 6.32 17.47
N VAL A 8 2.75 6.87 17.97
CA VAL A 8 1.73 6.15 18.74
C VAL A 8 0.59 5.81 17.79
N LYS A 9 0.17 4.56 17.71
CA LYS A 9 -0.96 4.11 16.89
C LYS A 9 -1.82 3.07 17.60
N ALA A 10 -3.10 2.99 17.24
CA ALA A 10 -3.99 1.94 17.72
C ALA A 10 -3.55 0.57 17.16
N ALA A 11 -3.47 -0.47 17.99
CA ALA A 11 -3.11 -1.82 17.57
C ALA A 11 -4.16 -2.43 16.62
N ALA A 12 -5.44 -2.12 16.83
CA ALA A 12 -6.56 -2.54 15.97
C ALA A 12 -6.84 -1.57 14.82
N GLY A 13 -6.02 -0.50 14.67
CA GLY A 13 -6.20 0.56 13.68
C GLY A 13 -5.57 0.25 12.32
N GLY A 14 -6.03 0.99 11.29
CA GLY A 14 -5.48 0.95 9.94
C GLY A 14 -5.80 2.24 9.19
N GLY A 15 -5.14 2.47 8.05
CA GLY A 15 -5.39 3.63 7.19
C GLY A 15 -5.07 4.98 7.82
N GLY A 16 -4.13 5.04 8.76
CA GLY A 16 -3.63 6.29 9.35
C GLY A 16 -4.53 6.92 10.42
N LYS A 17 -5.63 6.29 10.82
CA LYS A 17 -6.50 6.81 11.88
C LYS A 17 -5.93 6.53 13.26
N GLY A 18 -6.00 7.54 14.15
CA GLY A 18 -5.51 7.42 15.53
C GLY A 18 -3.99 7.33 15.65
N MET A 19 -3.25 7.92 14.70
CA MET A 19 -1.79 8.03 14.74
C MET A 19 -1.37 9.40 15.24
N HIS A 20 -0.47 9.42 16.23
CA HIS A 20 0.06 10.63 16.84
C HIS A 20 1.58 10.57 16.92
N ILE A 21 2.25 11.60 16.42
CA ILE A 21 3.71 11.73 16.52
C ILE A 21 4.04 12.48 17.80
N ALA A 22 4.98 11.96 18.59
CA ALA A 22 5.53 12.63 19.76
C ALA A 22 7.02 12.91 19.55
N HIS A 23 7.43 14.15 19.85
CA HIS A 23 8.80 14.63 19.73
C HIS A 23 9.52 14.74 21.08
N ASP A 24 8.79 14.56 22.17
CA ASP A 24 9.30 14.57 23.54
C ASP A 24 8.36 13.76 24.46
N GLN A 25 8.77 13.60 25.73
CA GLN A 25 8.01 12.81 26.70
C GLN A 25 6.63 13.41 27.02
N ALA A 26 6.51 14.71 27.10
CA ALA A 26 5.22 15.36 27.41
C ALA A 26 4.21 15.15 26.27
N GLN A 27 4.67 15.25 25.03
CA GLN A 27 3.85 14.96 23.85
C GLN A 27 3.49 13.48 23.77
N LEU A 28 4.39 12.56 24.20
CA LEU A 28 4.07 11.13 24.25
C LEU A 28 2.93 10.85 25.23
N GLU A 29 2.96 11.40 26.45
CA GLU A 29 1.90 11.21 27.42
C GLU A 29 0.55 11.68 26.87
N GLN A 30 0.51 12.87 26.24
CA GLN A 30 -0.69 13.40 25.60
C GLN A 30 -1.15 12.55 24.40
N ALA A 31 -0.20 12.07 23.57
CA ALA A 31 -0.48 11.21 22.42
C ALA A 31 -1.09 9.88 22.85
N LEU A 32 -0.57 9.26 23.92
CA LEU A 32 -1.09 8.01 24.47
C LEU A 32 -2.55 8.17 24.95
N GLU A 33 -2.85 9.21 25.73
CA GLU A 33 -4.21 9.46 26.19
C GLU A 33 -5.20 9.69 25.04
N THR A 34 -4.78 10.48 24.05
CA THR A 34 -5.62 10.82 22.89
C THR A 34 -5.84 9.61 22.01
N ALA A 35 -4.76 8.87 21.66
CA ALA A 35 -4.84 7.68 20.82
C ALA A 35 -5.69 6.57 21.48
N ALA A 36 -5.55 6.35 22.79
CA ALA A 36 -6.34 5.35 23.51
C ALA A 36 -7.84 5.67 23.47
N ARG A 37 -8.21 6.94 23.66
CA ARG A 37 -9.62 7.38 23.60
C ARG A 37 -10.18 7.21 22.17
N GLU A 38 -9.43 7.60 21.17
CA GLU A 38 -9.81 7.45 19.75
C GLU A 38 -9.94 5.98 19.35
N ALA A 39 -8.97 5.15 19.74
CA ALA A 39 -8.95 3.72 19.47
C ALA A 39 -10.16 3.01 20.10
N ARG A 40 -10.45 3.31 21.37
CA ARG A 40 -11.61 2.76 22.06
C ARG A 40 -12.92 3.16 21.37
N SER A 41 -13.03 4.41 20.92
CA SER A 41 -14.22 4.90 20.23
C SER A 41 -14.40 4.29 18.83
N ALA A 42 -13.29 4.11 18.09
CA ALA A 42 -13.35 3.66 16.70
C ALA A 42 -13.35 2.13 16.55
N PHE A 43 -12.64 1.42 17.44
CA PHE A 43 -12.37 -0.02 17.30
C PHE A 43 -12.85 -0.84 18.52
N GLY A 44 -13.26 -0.21 19.62
CA GLY A 44 -13.63 -0.89 20.86
C GLY A 44 -12.46 -1.43 21.67
N ASP A 45 -11.23 -1.18 21.23
CA ASP A 45 -9.97 -1.61 21.86
C ASP A 45 -9.02 -0.40 21.97
N ASP A 46 -8.45 -0.18 23.15
CA ASP A 46 -7.53 0.92 23.41
C ASP A 46 -6.06 0.49 23.48
N THR A 47 -5.76 -0.72 23.05
CA THR A 47 -4.38 -1.20 22.91
C THR A 47 -3.62 -0.35 21.90
N LEU A 48 -2.45 0.14 22.34
CA LEU A 48 -1.59 1.02 21.53
C LEU A 48 -0.26 0.34 21.22
N LEU A 49 0.31 0.71 20.09
CA LEU A 49 1.67 0.42 19.69
C LEU A 49 2.48 1.73 19.70
N ILE A 50 3.72 1.64 20.13
CA ILE A 50 4.70 2.74 20.05
C ILE A 50 5.81 2.27 19.12
N GLU A 51 6.03 3.02 18.04
CA GLU A 51 7.01 2.69 17.02
C GLU A 51 8.00 3.84 16.84
N LYS A 52 9.20 3.53 16.32
CA LYS A 52 10.14 4.54 15.84
C LYS A 52 9.48 5.33 14.70
N TYR A 53 9.47 6.64 14.80
CA TYR A 53 9.04 7.50 13.69
C TYR A 53 10.18 7.74 12.72
N VAL A 54 10.00 7.37 11.46
CA VAL A 54 10.94 7.60 10.36
C VAL A 54 10.38 8.72 9.50
N ALA A 55 11.06 9.88 9.51
CA ALA A 55 10.52 11.09 8.90
C ALA A 55 10.67 11.15 7.37
N THR A 56 11.68 10.46 6.83
CA THR A 56 12.11 10.54 5.42
C THR A 56 11.91 9.23 4.65
N GLY A 57 11.23 8.27 5.26
CA GLY A 57 11.03 6.95 4.65
C GLY A 57 10.12 6.99 3.43
N ARG A 58 10.47 6.18 2.42
CA ARG A 58 9.63 5.90 1.26
C ARG A 58 8.64 4.80 1.60
N HIS A 59 7.42 4.91 1.12
CA HIS A 59 6.41 3.87 1.24
C HIS A 59 6.57 2.89 0.08
N ILE A 60 7.22 1.77 0.36
CA ILE A 60 7.47 0.70 -0.59
C ILE A 60 6.57 -0.49 -0.24
N GLU A 61 5.96 -1.09 -1.22
CA GLU A 61 5.07 -2.22 -1.01
C GLU A 61 5.36 -3.35 -2.00
N VAL A 62 5.20 -4.59 -1.54
CA VAL A 62 5.47 -5.79 -2.34
C VAL A 62 4.17 -6.50 -2.65
N GLN A 63 3.88 -6.66 -3.95
CA GLN A 63 2.77 -7.50 -4.40
C GLN A 63 3.13 -8.96 -4.19
N VAL A 64 2.33 -9.67 -3.40
CA VAL A 64 2.49 -11.09 -3.17
C VAL A 64 1.28 -11.87 -3.65
N PHE A 65 1.50 -13.14 -3.96
CA PHE A 65 0.44 -14.06 -4.31
C PHE A 65 0.76 -15.44 -3.73
N GLY A 66 -0.22 -16.08 -3.06
CA GLY A 66 -0.11 -17.43 -2.53
C GLY A 66 -1.21 -18.34 -3.06
N ASP A 67 -0.97 -19.65 -3.13
CA ASP A 67 -1.99 -20.64 -3.46
C ASP A 67 -2.23 -21.63 -2.29
N VAL A 68 -3.24 -22.48 -2.43
CA VAL A 68 -3.60 -23.49 -1.43
C VAL A 68 -2.61 -24.66 -1.37
N HIS A 69 -1.65 -24.72 -2.28
CA HIS A 69 -0.61 -25.75 -2.35
C HIS A 69 0.67 -25.34 -1.63
N GLY A 70 0.71 -24.13 -1.05
CA GLY A 70 1.85 -23.59 -0.31
C GLY A 70 2.87 -22.86 -1.17
N ASN A 71 2.57 -22.61 -2.45
CA ASN A 71 3.42 -21.77 -3.27
C ASN A 71 3.14 -20.31 -2.94
N VAL A 72 4.21 -19.51 -2.82
CA VAL A 72 4.16 -18.06 -2.61
C VAL A 72 5.19 -17.40 -3.51
N VAL A 73 4.74 -16.38 -4.26
CA VAL A 73 5.58 -15.56 -5.15
C VAL A 73 5.38 -14.09 -4.86
N HIS A 74 6.37 -13.28 -5.22
CA HIS A 74 6.23 -11.83 -5.33
C HIS A 74 6.18 -11.40 -6.80
N LEU A 75 5.49 -10.30 -7.09
CA LEU A 75 5.42 -9.67 -8.40
C LEU A 75 6.07 -8.27 -8.35
N PHE A 76 7.22 -8.19 -7.71
CA PHE A 76 8.00 -6.98 -7.46
C PHE A 76 7.31 -5.97 -6.53
N GLU A 77 7.99 -4.84 -6.36
CA GLU A 77 7.58 -3.76 -5.49
C GLU A 77 7.01 -2.57 -6.28
N ARG A 78 6.26 -1.76 -5.55
CA ARG A 78 5.76 -0.45 -5.97
C ARG A 78 6.24 0.62 -5.00
N ASP A 79 6.45 1.84 -5.49
CA ASP A 79 6.57 3.04 -4.67
C ASP A 79 5.23 3.76 -4.60
N CYS A 80 4.74 3.95 -3.40
CA CYS A 80 3.50 4.65 -3.11
C CYS A 80 3.72 5.85 -2.18
N SER A 81 4.90 6.47 -2.23
CA SER A 81 5.29 7.58 -1.34
C SER A 81 4.53 8.87 -1.62
N VAL A 82 4.04 9.07 -2.84
CA VAL A 82 3.25 10.27 -3.18
C VAL A 82 1.83 10.11 -2.65
N GLN A 83 1.62 10.65 -1.47
CA GLN A 83 0.37 10.52 -0.73
C GLN A 83 -0.16 11.88 -0.30
N ARG A 84 -1.47 11.93 -0.08
CA ARG A 84 -2.12 13.05 0.60
C ARG A 84 -3.00 12.53 1.73
N ARG A 85 -2.75 12.98 2.96
CA ARG A 85 -3.46 12.53 4.16
C ARG A 85 -3.49 10.99 4.28
N HIS A 86 -2.35 10.34 4.05
CA HIS A 86 -2.18 8.88 4.04
C HIS A 86 -2.97 8.14 2.93
N GLN A 87 -3.45 8.86 1.91
CA GLN A 87 -4.03 8.27 0.71
C GLN A 87 -3.01 8.32 -0.43
N LYS A 88 -2.75 7.19 -1.03
CA LYS A 88 -1.91 7.06 -2.23
C LYS A 88 -2.54 7.87 -3.38
N VAL A 89 -1.73 8.63 -4.12
CA VAL A 89 -2.17 9.47 -5.24
C VAL A 89 -1.43 9.12 -6.52
N ILE A 90 -0.13 8.83 -6.41
CA ILE A 90 0.72 8.36 -7.52
C ILE A 90 1.45 7.12 -7.03
N GLU A 91 1.41 6.09 -7.84
CA GLU A 91 2.08 4.81 -7.63
C GLU A 91 2.95 4.48 -8.83
N GLU A 92 4.14 3.93 -8.61
CA GLU A 92 5.03 3.50 -9.68
C GLU A 92 5.62 2.11 -9.43
N ALA A 93 5.87 1.39 -10.50
CA ALA A 93 6.54 0.10 -10.47
C ALA A 93 7.51 -0.05 -11.66
N PRO A 94 8.73 -0.63 -11.43
CA PRO A 94 9.33 -0.85 -10.12
C PRO A 94 9.70 0.47 -9.44
N ALA A 95 9.96 0.45 -8.13
CA ALA A 95 10.34 1.64 -7.36
C ALA A 95 11.64 2.25 -7.86
N ALA A 96 11.57 3.45 -8.46
CA ALA A 96 12.74 4.13 -9.01
C ALA A 96 13.73 4.53 -7.90
N GLY A 97 15.04 4.31 -8.13
CA GLY A 97 16.10 4.70 -7.19
C GLY A 97 16.10 3.93 -5.86
N LEU A 98 15.38 2.83 -5.75
CA LEU A 98 15.52 1.88 -4.65
C LEU A 98 16.82 1.10 -4.84
N SER A 99 17.64 0.99 -3.78
CA SER A 99 18.87 0.20 -3.85
C SER A 99 18.55 -1.29 -4.03
N ASP A 100 19.47 -2.02 -4.65
CA ASP A 100 19.31 -3.48 -4.81
C ASP A 100 19.26 -4.19 -3.47
N ALA A 101 19.97 -3.69 -2.45
CA ALA A 101 19.94 -4.23 -1.10
C ALA A 101 18.57 -4.04 -0.44
N ALA A 102 18.01 -2.83 -0.46
CA ALA A 102 16.67 -2.55 0.07
C ALA A 102 15.60 -3.36 -0.68
N ARG A 103 15.70 -3.43 -2.03
CA ARG A 103 14.78 -4.23 -2.85
C ARG A 103 14.80 -5.70 -2.44
N ALA A 104 15.99 -6.31 -2.35
CA ALA A 104 16.12 -7.70 -1.93
C ALA A 104 15.52 -7.92 -0.54
N THR A 105 15.82 -7.03 0.41
CA THR A 105 15.30 -7.09 1.79
C THR A 105 13.77 -7.10 1.82
N VAL A 106 13.09 -6.18 1.13
CA VAL A 106 11.62 -6.11 1.19
C VAL A 106 10.96 -7.29 0.46
N LEU A 107 11.51 -7.74 -0.67
CA LEU A 107 10.99 -8.88 -1.42
C LEU A 107 11.12 -10.18 -0.61
N GLU A 108 12.28 -10.43 -0.02
CA GLU A 108 12.53 -11.62 0.82
C GLU A 108 11.66 -11.60 2.08
N ALA A 109 11.56 -10.47 2.76
CA ALA A 109 10.73 -10.32 3.95
C ALA A 109 9.24 -10.56 3.66
N ALA A 110 8.73 -10.04 2.53
CA ALA A 110 7.34 -10.25 2.12
C ALA A 110 7.03 -11.73 1.87
N ILE A 111 7.92 -12.44 1.16
CA ILE A 111 7.79 -13.87 0.91
C ILE A 111 7.87 -14.67 2.21
N ALA A 112 8.83 -14.36 3.08
CA ALA A 112 9.00 -15.05 4.36
C ALA A 112 7.76 -14.89 5.25
N LEU A 113 7.22 -13.67 5.36
CA LEU A 113 5.98 -13.40 6.08
C LEU A 113 4.81 -14.22 5.55
N CYS A 114 4.60 -14.20 4.23
CA CYS A 114 3.47 -14.90 3.62
C CYS A 114 3.57 -16.43 3.79
N ARG A 115 4.77 -16.99 3.71
CA ARG A 115 5.00 -18.43 3.98
C ARG A 115 4.74 -18.79 5.42
N GLU A 116 5.20 -17.96 6.36
CA GLU A 116 5.02 -18.22 7.81
C GLU A 116 3.54 -18.27 8.20
N VAL A 117 2.72 -17.38 7.64
CA VAL A 117 1.29 -17.34 7.95
C VAL A 117 0.42 -18.21 7.04
N GLY A 118 1.01 -18.92 6.08
CA GLY A 118 0.26 -19.75 5.10
C GLY A 118 -0.69 -18.90 4.24
N TYR A 119 -0.23 -17.72 3.80
CA TYR A 119 -1.06 -16.78 3.07
C TYR A 119 -1.49 -17.31 1.70
N THR A 120 -2.75 -17.08 1.34
CA THR A 120 -3.32 -17.45 0.03
C THR A 120 -4.00 -16.28 -0.65
N ASN A 121 -4.00 -16.29 -1.98
CA ASN A 121 -4.54 -15.25 -2.86
C ASN A 121 -3.65 -13.98 -2.92
N ALA A 122 -4.19 -12.88 -3.51
CA ALA A 122 -3.50 -11.61 -3.66
C ALA A 122 -3.34 -10.89 -2.32
N GLY A 123 -2.17 -10.37 -2.05
CA GLY A 123 -1.88 -9.52 -0.90
C GLY A 123 -0.75 -8.55 -1.18
N THR A 124 -0.60 -7.58 -0.31
CA THR A 124 0.47 -6.59 -0.41
C THR A 124 1.09 -6.38 0.96
N VAL A 125 2.42 -6.50 1.04
CA VAL A 125 3.18 -6.23 2.26
C VAL A 125 3.80 -4.85 2.13
N GLU A 126 3.48 -3.96 3.05
CA GLU A 126 3.90 -2.56 3.03
C GLU A 126 5.09 -2.33 3.97
N PHE A 127 6.04 -1.55 3.49
CA PHE A 127 7.26 -1.19 4.20
C PHE A 127 7.52 0.31 4.16
N LEU A 128 8.15 0.81 5.20
CA LEU A 128 8.83 2.10 5.19
C LEU A 128 10.32 1.86 4.95
N VAL A 129 10.89 2.50 3.92
CA VAL A 129 12.28 2.30 3.52
C VAL A 129 13.04 3.62 3.56
N ASP A 130 14.17 3.66 4.27
CA ASP A 130 15.08 4.80 4.33
C ASP A 130 16.52 4.32 4.12
N GLY A 131 17.11 4.69 2.99
CA GLY A 131 18.37 4.10 2.53
C GLY A 131 18.23 2.59 2.27
N ASP A 132 19.03 1.80 2.98
CA ASP A 132 18.98 0.32 2.91
C ASP A 132 18.14 -0.30 4.05
N ASP A 133 17.70 0.50 5.01
CA ASP A 133 16.87 0.05 6.12
C ASP A 133 15.40 -0.05 5.69
N ALA A 134 14.74 -1.14 6.07
CA ALA A 134 13.32 -1.38 5.81
C ALA A 134 12.59 -1.78 7.08
N TRP A 135 11.43 -1.20 7.32
CA TRP A 135 10.54 -1.52 8.44
C TRP A 135 9.18 -1.95 7.93
N PHE A 136 8.67 -3.06 8.43
CA PHE A 136 7.32 -3.51 8.15
C PHE A 136 6.29 -2.50 8.69
N LEU A 137 5.31 -2.15 7.87
CA LEU A 137 4.18 -1.29 8.26
C LEU A 137 2.92 -2.11 8.51
N GLU A 138 2.43 -2.75 7.48
CA GLU A 138 1.21 -3.56 7.52
C GLU A 138 1.13 -4.52 6.33
N MET A 139 0.17 -5.42 6.37
CA MET A 139 -0.19 -6.27 5.24
C MET A 139 -1.64 -6.03 4.85
N ASN A 140 -1.87 -5.70 3.59
CA ASN A 140 -3.20 -5.63 3.01
C ASN A 140 -3.56 -6.99 2.40
N THR A 141 -4.53 -7.67 3.01
CA THR A 141 -4.95 -9.03 2.64
C THR A 141 -6.00 -9.03 1.51
N ARG A 142 -5.74 -8.27 0.48
CA ARG A 142 -6.62 -8.07 -0.68
C ARG A 142 -5.84 -7.53 -1.87
N LEU A 143 -6.46 -7.59 -3.05
CA LEU A 143 -5.97 -6.82 -4.19
C LEU A 143 -6.14 -5.31 -3.92
N GLN A 144 -5.19 -4.51 -4.33
CA GLN A 144 -5.20 -3.05 -4.16
C GLN A 144 -5.52 -2.33 -5.46
N VAL A 145 -5.90 -1.04 -5.36
CA VAL A 145 -6.23 -0.19 -6.52
C VAL A 145 -5.05 -0.11 -7.46
N GLU A 146 -3.85 0.00 -6.93
CA GLU A 146 -2.57 0.18 -7.62
C GLU A 146 -1.97 -1.10 -8.25
N HIS A 147 -2.71 -2.22 -8.27
CA HIS A 147 -2.26 -3.45 -8.93
C HIS A 147 -1.96 -3.30 -10.44
N PRO A 148 -2.61 -2.37 -11.18
CA PRO A 148 -2.35 -2.22 -12.62
C PRO A 148 -0.89 -1.92 -12.97
N VAL A 149 -0.15 -1.15 -12.15
CA VAL A 149 1.28 -0.91 -12.43
C VAL A 149 2.12 -2.19 -12.33
N THR A 150 1.73 -3.12 -11.45
CA THR A 150 2.35 -4.45 -11.37
C THR A 150 2.02 -5.31 -12.60
N GLU A 151 0.77 -5.28 -13.06
CA GLU A 151 0.35 -5.98 -14.27
C GLU A 151 1.11 -5.48 -15.51
N GLU A 152 1.28 -4.16 -15.64
CA GLU A 152 1.99 -3.55 -16.76
C GLU A 152 3.47 -3.96 -16.84
N ILE A 153 4.16 -4.11 -15.70
CA ILE A 153 5.58 -4.49 -15.68
C ILE A 153 5.81 -6.00 -15.72
N THR A 154 4.80 -6.82 -15.38
CA THR A 154 4.93 -8.28 -15.32
C THR A 154 4.21 -9.02 -16.44
N GLY A 155 3.22 -8.37 -17.07
CA GLY A 155 2.38 -8.96 -18.11
C GLY A 155 1.35 -9.98 -17.60
N PHE A 156 1.11 -10.05 -16.29
CA PHE A 156 0.11 -10.95 -15.71
C PHE A 156 -1.17 -10.20 -15.36
N ASP A 157 -2.33 -10.88 -15.46
CA ASP A 157 -3.62 -10.42 -14.97
C ASP A 157 -3.84 -10.95 -13.55
N LEU A 158 -3.75 -10.06 -12.55
CA LEU A 158 -3.85 -10.45 -11.14
C LEU A 158 -5.28 -10.78 -10.74
N VAL A 159 -6.28 -10.26 -11.43
CA VAL A 159 -7.69 -10.60 -11.21
C VAL A 159 -7.97 -12.01 -11.72
N GLU A 160 -7.43 -12.38 -12.89
CA GLU A 160 -7.47 -13.76 -13.36
C GLU A 160 -6.81 -14.71 -12.36
N TRP A 161 -5.63 -14.34 -11.83
CA TRP A 161 -4.94 -15.16 -10.83
C TRP A 161 -5.79 -15.36 -9.58
N GLN A 162 -6.49 -14.33 -9.11
CA GLN A 162 -7.41 -14.47 -7.96
C GLN A 162 -8.49 -15.50 -8.20
N VAL A 163 -9.11 -15.49 -9.38
CA VAL A 163 -10.18 -16.43 -9.74
C VAL A 163 -9.62 -17.86 -9.82
N ARG A 164 -8.47 -18.05 -10.46
CA ARG A 164 -7.81 -19.36 -10.62
C ARG A 164 -7.41 -19.96 -9.28
N VAL A 165 -6.77 -19.18 -8.41
CA VAL A 165 -6.39 -19.62 -7.06
C VAL A 165 -7.61 -19.94 -6.20
N ALA A 166 -8.68 -19.12 -6.29
CA ALA A 166 -9.94 -19.39 -5.59
C ALA A 166 -10.64 -20.67 -6.10
N ALA A 167 -10.41 -21.05 -7.36
CA ALA A 167 -10.86 -22.34 -7.91
C ALA A 167 -10.00 -23.53 -7.47
N GLY A 168 -8.93 -23.29 -6.69
CA GLY A 168 -8.03 -24.35 -6.18
C GLY A 168 -6.86 -24.68 -7.11
N GLU A 169 -6.65 -23.88 -8.17
CA GLU A 169 -5.51 -24.06 -9.07
C GLU A 169 -4.20 -23.61 -8.39
N ALA A 170 -3.08 -24.20 -8.84
CA ALA A 170 -1.76 -23.70 -8.48
C ALA A 170 -1.51 -22.34 -9.15
N LEU A 171 -0.55 -21.57 -8.57
CA LEU A 171 -0.12 -20.30 -9.17
C LEU A 171 0.26 -20.50 -10.64
N PRO A 172 -0.16 -19.59 -11.54
CA PRO A 172 0.11 -19.69 -12.98
C PRO A 172 1.59 -19.60 -13.37
N ALA A 173 2.44 -19.07 -12.47
CA ALA A 173 3.87 -18.93 -12.69
C ALA A 173 4.67 -19.21 -11.41
N THR A 174 5.87 -19.75 -11.58
CA THR A 174 6.87 -19.84 -10.51
C THR A 174 7.63 -18.53 -10.38
N GLN A 175 8.31 -18.29 -9.24
CA GLN A 175 9.08 -17.06 -9.04
C GLN A 175 10.09 -16.80 -10.17
N ASP A 176 10.77 -17.81 -10.65
CA ASP A 176 11.80 -17.68 -11.70
C ASP A 176 11.22 -17.31 -13.08
N ALA A 177 9.92 -17.55 -13.28
CA ALA A 177 9.22 -17.20 -14.51
C ALA A 177 8.62 -15.78 -14.48
N ILE A 178 8.59 -15.13 -13.31
CA ILE A 178 8.08 -13.78 -13.15
C ILE A 178 9.22 -12.79 -13.42
N THR A 179 9.08 -12.02 -14.49
CA THR A 179 10.09 -11.01 -14.90
C THR A 179 9.50 -9.62 -14.84
N CYS A 180 10.35 -8.63 -14.55
CA CYS A 180 9.99 -7.21 -14.60
C CYS A 180 10.49 -6.61 -15.92
N THR A 181 9.61 -5.97 -16.68
CA THR A 181 9.95 -5.32 -17.95
C THR A 181 9.32 -3.94 -18.01
N GLY A 182 10.15 -2.93 -18.30
CA GLY A 182 9.69 -1.56 -18.43
C GLY A 182 9.43 -0.86 -17.08
N HIS A 183 8.53 0.10 -17.11
CA HIS A 183 8.15 0.94 -15.98
C HIS A 183 6.71 1.44 -16.16
N ALA A 184 5.94 1.46 -15.11
CA ALA A 184 4.56 1.91 -15.12
C ALA A 184 4.30 2.90 -13.98
N ILE A 185 3.47 3.91 -14.26
CA ILE A 185 3.01 4.90 -13.28
C ILE A 185 1.49 4.96 -13.33
N GLU A 186 0.86 4.88 -12.18
CA GLU A 186 -0.56 5.10 -11.99
C GLU A 186 -0.81 6.42 -11.29
N VAL A 187 -1.89 7.09 -11.63
CA VAL A 187 -2.37 8.27 -10.93
C VAL A 187 -3.85 8.13 -10.63
N ARG A 188 -4.25 8.48 -9.41
CA ARG A 188 -5.65 8.49 -9.01
C ARG A 188 -6.25 9.88 -9.23
N VAL A 189 -7.35 9.92 -9.94
CA VAL A 189 -8.09 11.16 -10.20
C VAL A 189 -9.32 11.22 -9.32
N TYR A 190 -9.39 12.25 -8.47
CA TYR A 190 -10.49 12.48 -7.53
C TYR A 190 -11.22 13.78 -7.85
N SER A 191 -12.54 13.78 -7.61
CA SER A 191 -13.34 15.01 -7.61
C SER A 191 -13.18 15.72 -6.27
N GLU A 192 -12.34 16.76 -6.24
CA GLU A 192 -11.97 17.49 -5.02
C GLU A 192 -11.84 18.99 -5.29
N ASP A 193 -12.05 19.79 -4.26
CA ASP A 193 -11.88 21.24 -4.31
C ASP A 193 -10.51 21.65 -3.74
N PRO A 194 -9.53 22.03 -4.58
CA PRO A 194 -8.19 22.42 -4.12
C PRO A 194 -8.18 23.71 -3.29
N TYR A 195 -9.20 24.55 -3.42
CA TYR A 195 -9.30 25.82 -2.67
C TYR A 195 -9.91 25.61 -1.27
N ARG A 196 -10.45 24.42 -0.99
CA ARG A 196 -11.05 24.03 0.28
C ARG A 196 -10.38 22.79 0.85
N GLU A 197 -9.05 22.81 0.91
CA GLU A 197 -8.22 21.74 1.46
C GLU A 197 -8.50 20.35 0.81
N PHE A 198 -8.80 20.35 -0.48
CA PHE A 198 -9.14 19.14 -1.23
C PHE A 198 -10.33 18.35 -0.62
N LEU A 199 -11.33 19.05 -0.14
CA LEU A 199 -12.55 18.40 0.28
C LEU A 199 -13.18 17.65 -0.90
N PRO A 200 -13.62 16.40 -0.70
CA PRO A 200 -14.34 15.64 -1.72
C PRO A 200 -15.56 16.41 -2.21
N GLN A 201 -15.76 16.41 -3.52
CA GLN A 201 -16.91 17.06 -4.15
C GLN A 201 -17.81 16.00 -4.78
N THR A 202 -19.11 16.17 -4.60
CA THR A 202 -20.14 15.37 -5.26
C THR A 202 -20.84 16.19 -6.34
N GLY A 203 -21.39 15.51 -7.32
CA GLY A 203 -22.12 16.16 -8.41
C GLY A 203 -22.27 15.22 -9.60
N VAL A 204 -22.93 15.71 -10.64
CA VAL A 204 -23.15 14.92 -11.86
C VAL A 204 -22.04 15.17 -12.86
N VAL A 205 -21.41 14.10 -13.36
CA VAL A 205 -20.40 14.16 -14.42
C VAL A 205 -21.08 14.65 -15.71
N ARG A 206 -20.74 15.85 -16.15
CA ARG A 206 -21.35 16.46 -17.34
C ARG A 206 -20.57 16.17 -18.61
N GLU A 207 -19.25 16.07 -18.47
CA GLU A 207 -18.33 15.79 -19.56
C GLU A 207 -17.20 14.88 -19.05
N LEU A 208 -16.82 13.92 -19.87
CA LEU A 208 -15.74 12.98 -19.58
C LEU A 208 -15.03 12.65 -20.87
N VAL A 209 -13.77 13.05 -20.97
CA VAL A 209 -12.93 12.79 -22.15
C VAL A 209 -11.66 12.08 -21.69
N TRP A 210 -11.54 10.84 -22.11
CA TRP A 210 -10.36 10.03 -21.82
C TRP A 210 -9.29 10.19 -22.90
N PRO A 211 -8.00 10.03 -22.58
CA PRO A 211 -6.95 9.87 -23.58
C PRO A 211 -7.28 8.74 -24.55
N SER A 212 -7.01 8.96 -25.82
CA SER A 212 -7.36 7.99 -26.88
C SER A 212 -6.32 6.88 -27.06
N ALA A 213 -5.10 7.04 -26.53
CA ALA A 213 -4.00 6.09 -26.67
C ALA A 213 -2.92 6.29 -25.58
N GLY A 214 -2.14 5.24 -25.33
CA GLY A 214 -0.95 5.30 -24.46
C GLY A 214 -1.24 5.31 -22.96
N VAL A 215 -2.51 5.17 -22.57
CA VAL A 215 -2.92 5.15 -21.16
C VAL A 215 -3.95 4.04 -20.96
N ARG A 216 -3.76 3.23 -19.94
CA ARG A 216 -4.77 2.31 -19.41
C ARG A 216 -5.72 3.10 -18.50
N ILE A 217 -7.02 2.91 -18.65
CA ILE A 217 -8.05 3.62 -17.89
C ILE A 217 -8.85 2.63 -17.05
N GLU A 218 -8.75 2.74 -15.75
CA GLU A 218 -9.58 2.03 -14.78
C GLU A 218 -10.62 3.01 -14.22
N SER A 219 -11.85 2.91 -14.66
CA SER A 219 -12.89 3.86 -14.28
C SER A 219 -14.27 3.22 -14.18
N GLY A 220 -14.95 3.51 -13.08
CA GLY A 220 -16.37 3.16 -12.90
C GLY A 220 -17.34 4.31 -13.20
N ILE A 221 -16.84 5.47 -13.69
CA ILE A 221 -17.68 6.65 -13.96
C ILE A 221 -17.96 6.82 -15.45
N THR A 222 -19.14 7.34 -15.75
CA THR A 222 -19.57 7.72 -17.10
C THR A 222 -20.25 9.09 -17.03
N VAL A 223 -20.49 9.73 -18.19
CA VAL A 223 -21.32 10.94 -18.23
C VAL A 223 -22.70 10.61 -17.66
N GLY A 224 -23.16 11.44 -16.73
CA GLY A 224 -24.40 11.24 -16.00
C GLY A 224 -24.26 10.52 -14.64
N THR A 225 -23.10 9.95 -14.32
CA THR A 225 -22.83 9.42 -12.96
C THR A 225 -22.88 10.55 -11.94
N ALA A 226 -23.53 10.32 -10.78
CA ALA A 226 -23.68 11.27 -9.66
C ALA A 226 -22.96 10.78 -8.43
#